data_691eb4a979655c94a1d8ca24e85f8660
#
_entry.id   691eb4a979655c94a1d8ca24e85f8660
#
_cell.length_a   1.000
_cell.length_b   1.000
_cell.length_c   1.000
_cell.angle_alpha   90.00
_cell.angle_beta   90.00
_cell.angle_gamma   90.00
#
_symmetry.space_group_name_H-M   'P 1'
#
loop_
_entity.id
_entity.type
_entity.pdbx_description
1 polymer ?
#
loop_
_entity_poly.entity_id
_entity_poly.type
_entity_poly.pdbx_seq_one_letter_code
_entity_poly.pdbx_strand_id
1 'polypeptide(L)'
;NQARIGQFSTYNTDVMTSKNCIKFAREKGWFNGKDKDFNWKMVYAAPDFGGRRYCDARVWSFFNHFKDMSEYLPWALGKDKNAKDMPLWIAPDRKLSLADMEMSMRDHYEGTALSTLNDCGQGDWEMPYRPTPLTFDYNGKKYFTERPASTQQSAFSYVCQLRSWLPREIGGIIWFANDDGNMAAYVPIYCSNVDRAECFNTPGADAVTFSDKNAFWVCN
;
A
#
# COMPACT_ATOMS: atom_id res chain seq x y z
N ASN A 1 -7.43 1.73 2.28
CA ASN A 1 -8.71 1.69 3.02
C ASN A 1 -9.02 2.95 3.82
N GLN A 2 -8.10 3.88 3.97
CA GLN A 2 -8.38 5.20 4.53
C GLN A 2 -9.51 5.91 3.76
N ALA A 3 -9.67 5.60 2.48
CA ALA A 3 -10.74 6.13 1.66
C ALA A 3 -12.16 5.82 2.17
N ARG A 4 -12.32 4.87 3.09
CA ARG A 4 -13.61 4.50 3.69
C ARG A 4 -13.85 5.05 5.09
N ILE A 5 -12.94 5.81 5.63
CA ILE A 5 -13.09 6.43 6.97
C ILE A 5 -14.40 7.19 7.07
N GLY A 6 -14.84 7.85 6.00
CA GLY A 6 -16.09 8.56 5.96
C GLY A 6 -17.35 7.73 6.25
N GLN A 7 -17.32 6.42 6.04
CA GLN A 7 -18.44 5.54 6.41
C GLN A 7 -18.68 5.46 7.93
N PHE A 8 -17.64 5.72 8.71
CA PHE A 8 -17.67 5.60 10.16
C PHE A 8 -17.67 6.95 10.87
N SER A 9 -17.37 8.02 10.16
CA SER A 9 -16.87 9.26 10.72
C SER A 9 -17.90 10.07 11.51
N THR A 10 -19.15 10.06 11.12
CA THR A 10 -20.13 10.96 11.74
C THR A 10 -20.77 10.42 13.00
N TYR A 11 -20.66 9.11 13.24
CA TYR A 11 -21.34 8.44 14.33
C TYR A 11 -20.46 7.50 15.15
N ASN A 12 -19.18 7.39 14.79
CA ASN A 12 -18.24 6.53 15.49
C ASN A 12 -17.20 7.40 16.22
N THR A 13 -17.14 7.28 17.54
CA THR A 13 -16.19 8.00 18.39
C THR A 13 -14.73 7.61 18.15
N ASP A 14 -14.50 6.47 17.51
CA ASP A 14 -13.14 5.96 17.21
C ASP A 14 -12.56 6.55 15.93
N VAL A 15 -13.31 7.38 15.22
CA VAL A 15 -12.87 8.00 13.96
C VAL A 15 -12.84 9.51 14.10
N MET A 16 -11.69 10.09 13.74
CA MET A 16 -11.49 11.55 13.69
C MET A 16 -11.51 12.03 12.25
N THR A 17 -12.40 12.98 11.96
CA THR A 17 -12.49 13.62 10.63
C THR A 17 -12.69 15.13 10.80
N SER A 18 -12.52 15.87 9.70
CA SER A 18 -12.91 17.28 9.64
C SER A 18 -14.42 17.42 9.86
N LYS A 19 -14.83 18.30 10.76
CA LYS A 19 -16.24 18.51 11.12
C LYS A 19 -17.12 18.92 9.95
N ASN A 20 -16.52 19.53 8.91
CA ASN A 20 -17.24 20.06 7.75
C ASN A 20 -17.16 19.17 6.50
N CYS A 21 -16.56 17.96 6.56
CA CYS A 21 -16.34 17.14 5.37
C CYS A 21 -17.64 16.82 4.60
N ILE A 22 -18.71 16.46 5.29
CA ILE A 22 -20.00 16.16 4.64
C ILE A 22 -20.68 17.44 4.16
N LYS A 23 -20.65 18.51 4.99
CA LYS A 23 -21.22 19.80 4.62
C LYS A 23 -20.57 20.34 3.34
N PHE A 24 -19.24 20.33 3.27
CA PHE A 24 -18.49 20.75 2.10
C PHE A 24 -18.85 19.94 0.84
N ALA A 25 -18.97 18.63 0.96
CA ALA A 25 -19.38 17.77 -0.16
C ALA A 25 -20.78 18.14 -0.68
N ARG A 26 -21.72 18.46 0.21
CA ARG A 26 -23.06 18.94 -0.18
C ARG A 26 -23.01 20.31 -0.86
N GLU A 27 -22.25 21.25 -0.32
CA GLU A 27 -22.07 22.58 -0.91
C GLU A 27 -21.49 22.51 -2.33
N LYS A 28 -20.64 21.50 -2.59
CA LYS A 28 -20.09 21.23 -3.92
C LYS A 28 -21.00 20.39 -4.82
N GLY A 29 -22.15 19.93 -4.32
CA GLY A 29 -23.06 19.07 -5.07
C GLY A 29 -22.55 17.63 -5.29
N TRP A 30 -21.52 17.21 -4.59
CA TRP A 30 -20.91 15.88 -4.73
C TRP A 30 -21.66 14.80 -3.95
N PHE A 31 -22.44 15.20 -2.96
CA PHE A 31 -23.20 14.29 -2.11
C PHE A 31 -24.54 14.91 -1.66
N ASN A 32 -25.65 14.18 -1.88
CA ASN A 32 -26.99 14.60 -1.48
C ASN A 32 -27.70 13.59 -0.55
N GLY A 33 -26.98 12.55 -0.08
CA GLY A 33 -27.52 11.50 0.78
C GLY A 33 -27.64 11.88 2.26
N LYS A 34 -28.10 10.94 3.07
CA LYS A 34 -28.07 11.04 4.54
C LYS A 34 -26.64 10.89 5.02
N ASP A 35 -26.28 11.56 6.13
CA ASP A 35 -24.92 11.51 6.70
C ASP A 35 -24.41 10.09 6.95
N LYS A 36 -25.29 9.19 7.40
CA LYS A 36 -24.95 7.78 7.64
C LYS A 36 -24.52 7.02 6.38
N ASP A 37 -24.96 7.49 5.20
CA ASP A 37 -24.67 6.86 3.91
C ASP A 37 -23.44 7.49 3.24
N PHE A 38 -22.79 8.45 3.91
CA PHE A 38 -21.62 9.12 3.39
C PHE A 38 -20.44 8.16 3.28
N ASN A 39 -19.93 7.99 2.07
CA ASN A 39 -18.73 7.21 1.79
C ASN A 39 -17.64 8.14 1.25
N TRP A 40 -16.63 8.39 2.06
CA TRP A 40 -15.57 9.33 1.75
C TRP A 40 -14.86 9.00 0.44
N LYS A 41 -14.55 7.70 0.21
CA LYS A 41 -13.93 7.21 -1.02
C LYS A 41 -14.78 7.54 -2.25
N MET A 42 -16.09 7.24 -2.18
CA MET A 42 -16.99 7.42 -3.32
C MET A 42 -17.25 8.89 -3.64
N VAL A 43 -17.14 9.78 -2.66
CA VAL A 43 -17.44 11.21 -2.79
C VAL A 43 -16.20 12.02 -3.18
N TYR A 44 -15.07 11.78 -2.50
CA TYR A 44 -13.85 12.59 -2.68
C TYR A 44 -12.81 11.94 -3.60
N ALA A 45 -12.86 10.64 -3.76
CA ALA A 45 -11.93 9.88 -4.59
C ALA A 45 -12.70 8.78 -5.33
N ALA A 46 -13.66 9.20 -6.18
CA ALA A 46 -14.48 8.26 -6.94
C ALA A 46 -13.59 7.22 -7.64
N PRO A 47 -13.88 5.93 -7.50
CA PRO A 47 -13.03 4.86 -7.99
C PRO A 47 -13.14 4.74 -9.51
N ASP A 48 -12.46 5.62 -10.21
CA ASP A 48 -12.23 5.47 -11.63
C ASP A 48 -11.29 4.28 -11.91
N PHE A 49 -10.96 4.08 -13.17
CA PHE A 49 -10.03 3.01 -13.57
C PHE A 49 -8.68 3.14 -12.86
N GLY A 50 -8.13 4.36 -12.79
CA GLY A 50 -6.84 4.64 -12.13
C GLY A 50 -6.90 4.32 -10.63
N GLY A 51 -7.92 4.78 -9.93
CA GLY A 51 -8.10 4.51 -8.50
C GLY A 51 -8.18 3.02 -8.18
N ARG A 52 -8.84 2.24 -9.04
CA ARG A 52 -8.91 0.78 -8.88
C ARG A 52 -7.58 0.10 -9.15
N ARG A 53 -6.93 0.42 -10.26
CA ARG A 53 -5.68 -0.23 -10.69
C ARG A 53 -4.47 0.22 -9.87
N TYR A 54 -4.35 1.51 -9.54
CA TYR A 54 -3.18 2.01 -8.81
C TYR A 54 -3.34 1.98 -7.29
N CYS A 55 -4.57 1.81 -6.76
CA CYS A 55 -4.80 1.78 -5.32
C CYS A 55 -5.43 0.47 -4.88
N ASP A 56 -6.66 0.18 -5.34
CA ASP A 56 -7.42 -0.98 -4.85
C ASP A 56 -6.81 -2.32 -5.28
N ALA A 57 -6.12 -2.39 -6.42
CA ALA A 57 -5.41 -3.61 -6.84
C ALA A 57 -4.33 -4.03 -5.84
N ARG A 58 -3.60 -3.07 -5.24
CA ARG A 58 -2.63 -3.37 -4.18
C ARG A 58 -3.31 -3.89 -2.91
N VAL A 59 -4.46 -3.32 -2.55
CA VAL A 59 -5.26 -3.81 -1.41
C VAL A 59 -5.78 -5.21 -1.70
N TRP A 60 -6.24 -5.45 -2.94
CA TRP A 60 -6.69 -6.78 -3.36
C TRP A 60 -5.58 -7.81 -3.25
N SER A 61 -4.41 -7.52 -3.80
CA SER A 61 -3.26 -8.43 -3.75
C SER A 61 -2.83 -8.72 -2.31
N PHE A 62 -2.69 -7.67 -1.49
CA PHE A 62 -2.36 -7.82 -0.08
C PHE A 62 -3.36 -8.73 0.66
N PHE A 63 -4.65 -8.55 0.44
CA PHE A 63 -5.66 -9.41 1.06
C PHE A 63 -5.63 -10.82 0.49
N ASN A 64 -5.36 -10.97 -0.81
CA ASN A 64 -5.34 -12.26 -1.49
C ASN A 64 -4.21 -13.18 -1.02
N HIS A 65 -3.13 -12.64 -0.45
CA HIS A 65 -2.11 -13.46 0.21
C HIS A 65 -2.64 -14.21 1.45
N PHE A 66 -3.73 -13.75 2.06
CA PHE A 66 -4.19 -14.23 3.35
C PHE A 66 -5.62 -14.77 3.35
N LYS A 67 -6.33 -14.56 2.27
CA LYS A 67 -7.70 -15.00 2.05
C LYS A 67 -8.01 -15.00 0.56
N ASP A 68 -8.79 -15.97 0.10
CA ASP A 68 -9.27 -15.94 -1.28
C ASP A 68 -10.09 -14.68 -1.55
N MET A 69 -9.59 -13.84 -2.44
CA MET A 69 -10.22 -12.59 -2.86
C MET A 69 -10.63 -12.60 -4.33
N SER A 70 -10.78 -13.77 -4.93
CA SER A 70 -11.08 -13.94 -6.36
C SER A 70 -12.37 -13.21 -6.78
N GLU A 71 -13.39 -13.17 -5.91
CA GLU A 71 -14.64 -12.45 -6.18
C GLU A 71 -14.47 -10.92 -6.37
N TYR A 72 -13.37 -10.36 -5.83
CA TYR A 72 -13.05 -8.93 -5.92
C TYR A 72 -12.05 -8.61 -7.03
N LEU A 73 -11.50 -9.61 -7.72
CA LEU A 73 -10.56 -9.40 -8.83
C LEU A 73 -11.15 -8.53 -9.95
N PRO A 74 -12.42 -8.69 -10.37
CA PRO A 74 -13.02 -7.81 -11.40
C PRO A 74 -12.98 -6.33 -11.02
N TRP A 75 -13.12 -6.01 -9.72
CA TRP A 75 -12.95 -4.64 -9.22
C TRP A 75 -11.50 -4.18 -9.36
N ALA A 76 -10.53 -4.97 -8.91
CA ALA A 76 -9.10 -4.66 -8.98
C ALA A 76 -8.63 -4.51 -10.44
N LEU A 77 -9.18 -5.28 -11.37
CA LEU A 77 -8.94 -5.11 -12.80
C LEU A 77 -9.46 -3.78 -13.36
N GLY A 78 -10.39 -3.13 -12.68
CA GLY A 78 -10.87 -1.78 -12.99
C GLY A 78 -11.82 -1.68 -14.19
N LYS A 79 -12.11 -2.77 -14.87
CA LYS A 79 -12.87 -2.77 -16.13
C LYS A 79 -14.38 -2.85 -15.93
N ASP A 80 -14.83 -3.54 -14.89
CA ASP A 80 -16.25 -3.69 -14.57
C ASP A 80 -16.70 -2.66 -13.53
N LYS A 81 -17.55 -1.74 -13.94
CA LYS A 81 -18.10 -0.69 -13.05
C LYS A 81 -19.04 -1.24 -11.98
N ASN A 82 -19.65 -2.41 -12.24
CA ASN A 82 -20.60 -3.06 -11.34
C ASN A 82 -19.93 -4.12 -10.45
N ALA A 83 -18.62 -4.32 -10.61
CA ALA A 83 -17.88 -5.24 -9.77
C ALA A 83 -18.02 -4.90 -8.28
N LYS A 84 -18.00 -5.93 -7.45
CA LYS A 84 -18.06 -5.79 -6.01
C LYS A 84 -16.84 -5.00 -5.49
N ASP A 85 -17.09 -3.89 -4.81
CA ASP A 85 -16.05 -3.04 -4.23
C ASP A 85 -15.30 -3.77 -3.11
N MET A 86 -14.02 -3.43 -2.94
CA MET A 86 -13.14 -4.02 -1.92
C MET A 86 -13.69 -3.82 -0.50
N PRO A 87 -13.62 -4.85 0.35
CA PRO A 87 -13.97 -4.70 1.76
C PRO A 87 -12.98 -3.79 2.47
N LEU A 88 -13.43 -3.14 3.55
CA LEU A 88 -12.57 -2.29 4.38
C LEU A 88 -11.48 -3.09 5.11
N TRP A 89 -11.83 -4.29 5.52
CA TRP A 89 -10.97 -5.24 6.24
C TRP A 89 -11.40 -6.67 5.94
N ILE A 90 -10.51 -7.61 6.20
CA ILE A 90 -10.77 -9.05 6.12
C ILE A 90 -10.38 -9.73 7.44
N ALA A 91 -11.00 -10.86 7.74
CA ALA A 91 -10.45 -11.84 8.65
C ALA A 91 -9.59 -12.80 7.85
N PRO A 92 -8.28 -12.86 8.06
CA PRO A 92 -7.41 -13.79 7.34
C PRO A 92 -7.75 -15.23 7.73
N ASP A 93 -7.49 -16.17 6.82
CA ASP A 93 -7.81 -17.59 7.02
C ASP A 93 -6.84 -18.29 7.99
N ARG A 94 -5.76 -17.63 8.37
CA ARG A 94 -4.78 -18.10 9.36
C ARG A 94 -4.18 -16.93 10.15
N LYS A 95 -3.52 -17.23 11.25
CA LYS A 95 -2.70 -16.24 11.96
C LYS A 95 -1.52 -15.83 11.09
N LEU A 96 -1.22 -14.53 11.08
CA LEU A 96 -0.13 -13.96 10.30
C LEU A 96 1.12 -13.81 11.17
N SER A 97 2.26 -14.14 10.59
CA SER A 97 3.58 -13.91 11.15
C SER A 97 4.13 -12.56 10.70
N LEU A 98 5.25 -12.12 11.29
CA LEU A 98 5.99 -10.97 10.82
C LEU A 98 6.46 -11.18 9.37
N ALA A 99 7.00 -12.36 9.06
CA ALA A 99 7.46 -12.69 7.72
C ALA A 99 6.34 -12.60 6.66
N ASP A 100 5.10 -12.94 7.00
CA ASP A 100 3.97 -12.75 6.09
C ASP A 100 3.77 -11.27 5.72
N MET A 101 3.91 -10.38 6.69
CA MET A 101 3.77 -8.94 6.48
C MET A 101 4.93 -8.37 5.65
N GLU A 102 6.16 -8.79 5.95
CA GLU A 102 7.34 -8.40 5.19
C GLU A 102 7.26 -8.90 3.73
N MET A 103 6.82 -10.14 3.53
CA MET A 103 6.60 -10.68 2.18
C MET A 103 5.53 -9.92 1.40
N SER A 104 4.48 -9.46 2.07
CA SER A 104 3.44 -8.64 1.42
C SER A 104 3.97 -7.29 0.94
N MET A 105 5.01 -6.75 1.58
CA MET A 105 5.66 -5.52 1.14
C MET A 105 6.52 -5.72 -0.12
N ARG A 106 6.84 -6.99 -0.44
CA ARG A 106 7.61 -7.40 -1.64
C ARG A 106 6.74 -7.81 -2.82
N ASP A 107 5.43 -7.65 -2.71
CA ASP A 107 4.45 -8.13 -3.69
C ASP A 107 4.55 -7.42 -5.05
N HIS A 108 4.59 -8.21 -6.12
CA HIS A 108 4.52 -7.79 -7.52
C HIS A 108 3.35 -8.45 -8.25
N TYR A 109 2.32 -8.82 -7.52
CA TYR A 109 1.13 -9.54 -8.02
C TYR A 109 1.43 -10.95 -8.53
N GLU A 110 2.50 -11.58 -8.05
CA GLU A 110 2.95 -12.90 -8.52
C GLU A 110 1.82 -13.93 -8.49
N GLY A 111 1.75 -14.75 -9.53
CA GLY A 111 0.75 -15.81 -9.65
C GLY A 111 -0.68 -15.34 -9.95
N THR A 112 -0.88 -14.06 -10.23
CA THR A 112 -2.21 -13.47 -10.49
C THR A 112 -2.32 -12.93 -11.92
N ALA A 113 -3.55 -12.56 -12.31
CA ALA A 113 -3.81 -11.88 -13.58
C ALA A 113 -3.20 -10.45 -13.66
N LEU A 114 -2.67 -9.95 -12.56
CA LEU A 114 -2.05 -8.63 -12.45
C LEU A 114 -0.52 -8.70 -12.41
N SER A 115 0.06 -9.91 -12.43
CA SER A 115 1.50 -10.12 -12.29
C SER A 115 2.31 -9.24 -13.22
N THR A 116 3.25 -8.51 -12.66
CA THR A 116 4.17 -7.67 -13.42
C THR A 116 5.32 -8.46 -14.04
N LEU A 117 5.39 -9.76 -13.78
CA LEU A 117 6.35 -10.69 -14.37
C LEU A 117 5.86 -11.33 -15.68
N ASN A 118 4.60 -11.13 -16.06
CA ASN A 118 3.98 -11.85 -17.18
C ASN A 118 3.52 -10.94 -18.31
N ASP A 119 3.87 -9.67 -18.29
CA ASP A 119 3.51 -8.72 -19.34
C ASP A 119 4.73 -8.19 -20.11
N CYS A 120 4.49 -7.50 -21.22
CA CYS A 120 5.57 -6.94 -22.05
C CYS A 120 6.41 -5.86 -21.33
N GLY A 121 5.95 -5.34 -20.19
CA GLY A 121 6.67 -4.34 -19.40
C GLY A 121 7.85 -4.91 -18.61
N GLN A 122 7.94 -6.24 -18.47
CA GLN A 122 9.07 -6.92 -17.82
C GLN A 122 10.39 -6.79 -18.61
N GLY A 123 10.28 -6.56 -19.93
CA GLY A 123 11.45 -6.52 -20.81
C GLY A 123 12.15 -7.87 -20.95
N ASP A 124 13.34 -7.85 -21.56
CA ASP A 124 14.12 -9.05 -21.82
C ASP A 124 14.72 -9.70 -20.55
N TRP A 125 14.72 -8.97 -19.45
CA TRP A 125 15.27 -9.42 -18.16
C TRP A 125 14.23 -9.93 -17.18
N GLU A 126 12.97 -10.04 -17.62
CA GLU A 126 11.85 -10.48 -16.77
C GLU A 126 11.75 -9.70 -15.45
N MET A 127 12.00 -8.39 -15.51
CA MET A 127 12.02 -7.54 -14.34
C MET A 127 10.60 -7.15 -13.88
N PRO A 128 10.26 -7.29 -12.60
CA PRO A 128 8.97 -6.88 -12.07
C PRO A 128 8.81 -5.35 -11.99
N TYR A 129 9.89 -4.63 -12.10
CA TYR A 129 9.94 -3.18 -11.97
C TYR A 129 9.48 -2.45 -13.21
N ARG A 130 8.87 -1.30 -12.98
CA ARG A 130 8.47 -0.34 -14.02
C ARG A 130 9.24 0.94 -13.79
N PRO A 131 10.48 1.07 -14.31
CA PRO A 131 11.37 2.21 -14.06
C PRO A 131 10.70 3.55 -14.37
N THR A 132 9.89 3.59 -15.42
CA THR A 132 9.11 4.76 -15.77
C THR A 132 7.68 4.35 -16.07
N PRO A 133 6.71 4.72 -15.22
CA PRO A 133 5.30 4.50 -15.53
C PRO A 133 4.93 5.26 -16.81
N LEU A 134 4.59 4.54 -17.85
CA LEU A 134 4.23 5.09 -19.16
C LEU A 134 2.71 4.98 -19.35
N THR A 135 2.15 6.02 -19.95
CA THR A 135 0.82 5.97 -20.54
C THR A 135 0.94 6.36 -22.00
N PHE A 136 0.45 5.53 -22.91
CA PHE A 136 0.52 5.76 -24.34
C PHE A 136 -0.71 5.18 -25.06
N ASP A 137 -0.96 5.70 -26.25
CA ASP A 137 -2.02 5.19 -27.12
C ASP A 137 -1.40 4.38 -28.27
N TYR A 138 -1.95 3.20 -28.52
CA TYR A 138 -1.54 2.34 -29.63
C TYR A 138 -2.76 1.65 -30.25
N ASN A 139 -2.92 1.75 -31.58
CA ASN A 139 -4.04 1.18 -32.31
C ASN A 139 -5.41 1.53 -31.71
N GLY A 140 -5.61 2.80 -31.32
CA GLY A 140 -6.87 3.29 -30.73
C GLY A 140 -7.17 2.78 -29.31
N LYS A 141 -6.22 2.14 -28.66
CA LYS A 141 -6.32 1.67 -27.28
C LYS A 141 -5.30 2.39 -26.40
N LYS A 142 -5.72 2.71 -25.19
CA LYS A 142 -4.85 3.29 -24.17
C LYS A 142 -4.16 2.18 -23.37
N TYR A 143 -2.85 2.28 -23.28
CA TYR A 143 -1.99 1.42 -22.48
C TYR A 143 -1.33 2.21 -21.36
N PHE A 144 -1.03 1.54 -20.28
CA PHE A 144 -0.26 2.11 -19.17
C PHE A 144 0.51 1.01 -18.47
N THR A 145 1.63 1.37 -17.87
CA THR A 145 2.36 0.51 -16.95
C THR A 145 1.94 0.83 -15.53
N GLU A 146 1.57 -0.18 -14.77
CA GLU A 146 1.21 -0.05 -13.37
C GLU A 146 2.40 -0.32 -12.45
N ARG A 147 2.23 0.01 -11.17
CA ARG A 147 3.21 -0.27 -10.13
C ARG A 147 2.56 -1.15 -9.05
N PRO A 148 3.20 -2.29 -8.67
CA PRO A 148 2.74 -3.14 -7.58
C PRO A 148 2.97 -2.49 -6.21
N ALA A 149 2.79 -3.25 -5.13
CA ALA A 149 3.10 -2.79 -3.78
C ALA A 149 4.60 -2.54 -3.63
N SER A 150 5.43 -3.50 -4.06
CA SER A 150 6.88 -3.32 -4.15
C SER A 150 7.22 -2.57 -5.44
N THR A 151 7.85 -1.43 -5.31
CA THR A 151 8.25 -0.59 -6.44
C THR A 151 9.52 0.18 -6.10
N GLN A 152 10.44 0.26 -7.06
CA GLN A 152 11.72 0.97 -6.90
C GLN A 152 11.57 2.49 -6.61
N GLN A 153 10.38 3.05 -6.74
CA GLN A 153 10.12 4.44 -6.32
C GLN A 153 9.82 4.57 -4.82
N SER A 154 9.77 3.47 -4.07
CA SER A 154 9.59 3.51 -2.62
C SER A 154 10.86 4.04 -1.95
N ALA A 155 10.71 5.02 -1.08
CA ALA A 155 11.86 5.55 -0.31
C ALA A 155 12.17 4.72 0.93
N PHE A 156 11.17 4.04 1.45
CA PHE A 156 11.26 3.15 2.62
C PHE A 156 10.02 2.29 2.74
N SER A 157 10.13 1.22 3.50
CA SER A 157 9.01 0.41 3.94
C SER A 157 9.12 0.09 5.43
N TYR A 158 7.99 -0.22 6.07
CA TYR A 158 8.02 -0.63 7.47
C TYR A 158 6.83 -1.53 7.81
N VAL A 159 7.05 -2.38 8.82
CA VAL A 159 6.01 -3.20 9.45
C VAL A 159 5.96 -2.87 10.94
N CYS A 160 4.77 -2.57 11.46
CA CYS A 160 4.56 -2.36 12.89
C CYS A 160 4.12 -3.66 13.56
N GLN A 161 4.86 -4.09 14.58
CA GLN A 161 4.49 -5.19 15.45
C GLN A 161 4.14 -4.69 16.84
N LEU A 162 2.88 -4.84 17.24
CA LEU A 162 2.35 -4.38 18.52
C LEU A 162 2.04 -5.58 19.41
N ARG A 163 2.67 -5.64 20.58
CA ARG A 163 2.59 -6.75 21.55
C ARG A 163 2.12 -6.21 22.90
N SER A 164 0.80 -6.09 23.04
CA SER A 164 0.16 -5.50 24.23
C SER A 164 0.41 -6.25 25.54
N TRP A 165 0.90 -7.49 25.47
CA TRP A 165 1.26 -8.32 26.63
C TRP A 165 2.68 -8.07 27.15
N LEU A 166 3.44 -7.19 26.54
CA LEU A 166 4.78 -6.81 26.95
C LEU A 166 4.80 -5.40 27.55
N PRO A 167 5.82 -5.04 28.34
CA PRO A 167 6.03 -3.67 28.79
C PRO A 167 6.06 -2.70 27.60
N ARG A 168 5.59 -1.46 27.82
CA ARG A 168 5.46 -0.44 26.75
C ARG A 168 6.78 -0.15 26.06
N GLU A 169 7.89 -0.24 26.78
CA GLU A 169 9.25 0.03 26.32
C GLU A 169 9.68 -0.93 25.18
N ILE A 170 9.16 -2.15 25.20
CA ILE A 170 9.49 -3.20 24.24
C ILE A 170 8.28 -3.81 23.54
N GLY A 171 7.08 -3.35 23.87
CA GLY A 171 5.82 -3.88 23.33
C GLY A 171 5.61 -3.54 21.86
N GLY A 172 6.10 -2.38 21.41
CA GLY A 172 6.02 -1.93 20.03
C GLY A 172 7.36 -2.01 19.32
N ILE A 173 7.36 -2.54 18.11
CA ILE A 173 8.52 -2.54 17.21
C ILE A 173 8.07 -1.96 15.88
N ILE A 174 8.89 -1.09 15.30
CA ILE A 174 8.86 -0.74 13.89
C ILE A 174 9.99 -1.51 13.21
N TRP A 175 9.65 -2.43 12.35
CA TRP A 175 10.58 -3.09 11.44
C TRP A 175 10.74 -2.18 10.24
N PHE A 176 11.83 -1.47 10.18
CA PHE A 176 12.09 -0.42 9.19
C PHE A 176 13.13 -0.86 8.17
N ALA A 177 12.90 -0.50 6.92
CA ALA A 177 13.84 -0.73 5.83
C ALA A 177 13.87 0.48 4.89
N ASN A 178 15.05 0.79 4.42
CA ASN A 178 15.25 1.80 3.38
C ASN A 178 14.95 1.22 2.00
N ASP A 179 14.61 2.14 1.09
CA ASP A 179 14.46 1.89 -0.33
C ASP A 179 13.32 0.92 -0.69
N ASP A 180 13.42 0.25 -1.81
CA ASP A 180 12.43 -0.66 -2.36
C ASP A 180 12.16 -1.86 -1.43
N GLY A 181 10.88 -2.16 -1.25
CA GLY A 181 10.45 -3.26 -0.39
C GLY A 181 11.01 -4.63 -0.78
N ASN A 182 11.31 -4.85 -2.07
CA ASN A 182 11.82 -6.13 -2.55
C ASN A 182 13.25 -6.44 -2.04
N MET A 183 14.10 -5.44 -2.04
CA MET A 183 15.52 -5.57 -1.64
C MET A 183 15.73 -5.25 -0.17
N ALA A 184 14.71 -4.74 0.52
CA ALA A 184 14.83 -4.19 1.85
C ALA A 184 15.17 -5.22 2.94
N ALA A 185 16.14 -4.91 3.77
CA ALA A 185 16.43 -5.59 5.03
C ALA A 185 15.74 -4.87 6.19
N TYR A 186 14.81 -5.53 6.87
CA TYR A 186 14.05 -4.94 7.97
C TYR A 186 14.82 -4.93 9.28
N VAL A 187 15.06 -3.75 9.82
CA VAL A 187 15.77 -3.54 11.08
C VAL A 187 14.79 -3.18 12.19
N PRO A 188 14.82 -3.86 13.36
CA PRO A 188 13.90 -3.56 14.45
C PRO A 188 14.27 -2.26 15.17
N ILE A 189 13.29 -1.36 15.28
CA ILE A 189 13.40 -0.11 16.01
C ILE A 189 12.35 -0.08 17.13
N TYR A 190 12.80 0.10 18.36
CA TYR A 190 11.95 0.24 19.55
C TYR A 190 11.80 1.72 19.93
N CYS A 191 10.69 2.08 20.55
CA CYS A 191 10.52 3.42 21.12
C CYS A 191 11.52 3.71 22.26
N SER A 192 12.06 2.67 22.89
CA SER A 192 13.04 2.74 23.97
C SER A 192 14.49 2.75 23.50
N ASN A 193 14.75 2.75 22.19
CA ASN A 193 16.12 2.84 21.69
C ASN A 193 16.77 4.11 22.19
N VAL A 194 17.93 3.97 22.84
CA VAL A 194 18.74 5.10 23.32
C VAL A 194 19.62 5.68 22.21
N ASP A 195 19.85 4.88 21.16
CA ASP A 195 20.61 5.29 19.97
C ASP A 195 20.09 4.55 18.73
N ARG A 196 20.50 5.03 17.57
CA ARG A 196 20.21 4.43 16.27
C ARG A 196 21.26 3.37 15.92
N ALA A 197 20.87 2.39 15.08
CA ALA A 197 21.86 1.53 14.45
C ALA A 197 22.88 2.39 13.66
N GLU A 198 24.14 1.99 13.65
CA GLU A 198 25.23 2.77 13.02
C GLU A 198 24.91 3.09 11.56
N CYS A 199 24.36 2.14 10.83
CA CYS A 199 24.00 2.31 9.42
C CYS A 199 22.93 3.40 9.16
N PHE A 200 22.12 3.76 10.17
CA PHE A 200 21.18 4.87 10.11
C PHE A 200 21.71 6.17 10.73
N ASN A 201 22.94 6.17 11.21
CA ASN A 201 23.53 7.29 11.94
C ASN A 201 24.85 7.79 11.34
N THR A 202 25.16 7.44 10.11
CA THR A 202 26.40 7.87 9.46
C THR A 202 26.27 9.32 8.99
N PRO A 203 26.99 10.29 9.60
CA PRO A 203 26.96 11.68 9.17
C PRO A 203 27.44 11.83 7.73
N GLY A 204 26.73 12.67 6.94
CA GLY A 204 27.08 12.92 5.55
C GLY A 204 26.80 11.76 4.60
N ALA A 205 26.12 10.72 5.07
CA ALA A 205 25.70 9.63 4.23
C ALA A 205 24.66 10.11 3.19
N ASP A 206 24.87 9.74 1.95
CA ASP A 206 23.97 10.01 0.84
C ASP A 206 23.77 8.74 0.00
N ALA A 207 22.79 8.78 -0.92
CA ALA A 207 22.51 7.67 -1.82
C ALA A 207 23.39 7.66 -3.10
N VAL A 208 24.31 8.59 -3.22
CA VAL A 208 25.19 8.77 -4.38
C VAL A 208 26.56 8.17 -4.14
N THR A 209 27.10 8.42 -2.94
CA THR A 209 28.44 7.95 -2.58
C THR A 209 28.36 6.60 -1.91
N PHE A 210 28.97 5.58 -2.51
CA PHE A 210 29.00 4.23 -1.94
C PHE A 210 29.65 4.24 -0.54
N SER A 211 29.01 3.55 0.39
CA SER A 211 29.51 3.39 1.77
C SER A 211 29.02 2.07 2.36
N ASP A 212 29.94 1.26 2.85
CA ASP A 212 29.68 0.03 3.59
C ASP A 212 29.09 0.26 5.00
N LYS A 213 28.91 1.53 5.39
CA LYS A 213 28.37 1.96 6.69
C LYS A 213 26.97 2.57 6.61
N ASN A 214 26.50 2.83 5.42
CA ASN A 214 25.19 3.48 5.20
C ASN A 214 24.11 2.44 4.91
N ALA A 215 22.98 2.55 5.59
CA ALA A 215 21.85 1.62 5.44
C ALA A 215 21.37 1.46 3.98
N PHE A 216 21.39 2.53 3.19
CA PHE A 216 21.01 2.46 1.78
C PHE A 216 21.87 1.47 1.00
N TRP A 217 23.20 1.46 1.23
CA TRP A 217 24.13 0.59 0.50
C TRP A 217 24.33 -0.78 1.15
N VAL A 218 24.11 -0.87 2.46
CA VAL A 218 24.32 -2.13 3.21
C VAL A 218 23.09 -3.02 3.17
N CYS A 219 21.89 -2.41 3.08
CA CYS A 219 20.62 -3.13 3.13
C CYS A 219 20.02 -3.40 1.73
N ASN A 220 20.60 -2.80 0.71
CA ASN A 220 20.25 -2.98 -0.70
C ASN A 220 21.47 -3.52 -1.44
#